data_2042bddf1e7ded8dd2efc3d68a7a225b
#
_entry.id   2042bddf1e7ded8dd2efc3d68a7a225b
#
_cell.length_a   1.000
_cell.length_b   1.000
_cell.length_c   1.000
_cell.angle_alpha   90.00
_cell.angle_beta   90.00
_cell.angle_gamma   90.00
#
_symmetry.space_group_name_H-M   'P 1'
#
loop_
_entity.id
_entity.type
_entity.pdbx_description
1 polymer ?
#
loop_
_entity_poly.entity_id
_entity_poly.type
_entity_poly.pdbx_seq_one_letter_code
_entity_poly.pdbx_strand_id
1 'polypeptide(L)'
;MIPFLSLKDVTALHGEEINEAVTRVVNNGWYLQGKENERFEENYAKFTGTKYCIGCANGLDALIWIFRAYIEMGAMQPGDEVIVPANTYIATILAITENGLKPVLCEPKPNTLEIDDDLIEGLITPKTKAIAIVHLYGRIAYSEKIGEICKKYHLKLVEDCAQSHGCKSYDGRVTGSIGDAAGHSFYPAKNLGALGDGGAVTTNDPELASVVRALANYGSQKKYVFKYAGRNSRLDEIQAAVLDVKLKYLVGDNLHRKEVAHYYYEHIHHPLITLPDLLPDDQNAYHLFPILVGEGQRDALHAYLEQNGVGTVCHYPIAPHQQECYAKEEWNNPQLILPVTERLADEELSLPIGPSIKAEEVKEIVKLINQFK
;
A
#
# COMPACT_ATOMS: atom_id res chain seq x y z
N MET A 1 26.40 -2.16 10.60
CA MET A 1 25.60 -1.79 9.41
C MET A 1 24.14 -1.75 9.83
N ILE A 2 23.48 -0.64 9.59
CA ILE A 2 22.04 -0.44 9.86
C ILE A 2 21.30 -0.71 8.53
N PRO A 3 20.64 -1.86 8.37
CA PRO A 3 19.91 -2.16 7.13
C PRO A 3 18.69 -1.24 7.00
N PHE A 4 18.21 -1.04 5.78
CA PHE A 4 16.95 -0.34 5.55
C PHE A 4 15.78 -1.00 6.30
N LEU A 5 15.70 -2.33 6.24
CA LEU A 5 14.81 -3.17 7.04
C LEU A 5 15.40 -4.59 7.16
N SER A 6 15.50 -5.12 8.37
CA SER A 6 15.94 -6.50 8.61
C SER A 6 14.73 -7.44 8.73
N LEU A 7 14.35 -8.12 7.66
CA LEU A 7 13.26 -9.11 7.70
C LEU A 7 13.54 -10.25 8.69
N LYS A 8 14.82 -10.62 8.86
CA LYS A 8 15.24 -11.62 9.85
C LYS A 8 14.87 -11.18 11.27
N ASP A 9 15.19 -9.92 11.63
CA ASP A 9 14.94 -9.40 12.97
C ASP A 9 13.46 -9.13 13.20
N VAL A 10 12.74 -8.62 12.20
CA VAL A 10 11.26 -8.46 12.23
C VAL A 10 10.57 -9.81 12.47
N THR A 11 11.01 -10.88 11.79
CA THR A 11 10.44 -12.21 11.99
C THR A 11 10.77 -12.75 13.37
N ALA A 12 11.98 -12.49 13.87
CA ALA A 12 12.44 -12.95 15.18
C ALA A 12 11.66 -12.34 16.35
N LEU A 13 11.04 -11.16 16.22
CA LEU A 13 10.21 -10.55 17.27
C LEU A 13 9.09 -11.48 17.75
N HIS A 14 8.50 -12.27 16.83
CA HIS A 14 7.38 -13.17 17.11
C HIS A 14 7.68 -14.62 16.66
N GLY A 15 8.98 -14.99 16.63
CA GLY A 15 9.50 -16.19 15.98
C GLY A 15 8.92 -17.50 16.54
N GLU A 16 8.69 -17.61 17.84
CA GLU A 16 8.13 -18.84 18.46
C GLU A 16 6.72 -19.10 17.95
N GLU A 17 5.80 -18.14 18.07
CA GLU A 17 4.43 -18.30 17.61
C GLU A 17 4.34 -18.49 16.07
N ILE A 18 5.22 -17.83 15.30
CA ILE A 18 5.31 -18.03 13.86
C ILE A 18 5.73 -19.47 13.53
N ASN A 19 6.75 -20.01 14.19
CA ASN A 19 7.19 -21.38 13.99
C ASN A 19 6.11 -22.41 14.38
N GLU A 20 5.39 -22.18 15.46
CA GLU A 20 4.26 -23.03 15.88
C GLU A 20 3.14 -23.00 14.83
N ALA A 21 2.80 -21.81 14.30
CA ALA A 21 1.78 -21.66 13.29
C ALA A 21 2.14 -22.39 11.98
N VAL A 22 3.37 -22.22 11.47
CA VAL A 22 3.87 -22.92 10.29
C VAL A 22 3.88 -24.45 10.53
N THR A 23 4.39 -24.90 11.66
CA THR A 23 4.43 -26.33 12.02
C THR A 23 3.04 -26.95 12.07
N ARG A 24 2.05 -26.21 12.59
CA ARG A 24 0.65 -26.64 12.63
C ARG A 24 0.09 -26.89 11.25
N VAL A 25 0.35 -25.99 10.28
CA VAL A 25 -0.09 -26.15 8.89
C VAL A 25 0.57 -27.35 8.24
N VAL A 26 1.90 -27.50 8.40
CA VAL A 26 2.66 -28.63 7.85
C VAL A 26 2.15 -29.97 8.39
N ASN A 27 1.90 -30.07 9.69
CA ASN A 27 1.41 -31.28 10.31
C ASN A 27 -0.03 -31.65 9.88
N ASN A 28 -0.86 -30.64 9.61
CA ASN A 28 -2.22 -30.85 9.11
C ASN A 28 -2.29 -31.27 7.63
N GLY A 29 -1.27 -30.93 6.84
CA GLY A 29 -1.19 -31.24 5.40
C GLY A 29 -2.24 -30.55 4.53
N TRP A 30 -2.90 -29.50 5.05
CA TRP A 30 -3.87 -28.68 4.30
C TRP A 30 -3.26 -27.34 3.97
N TYR A 31 -3.04 -27.04 2.70
CA TYR A 31 -2.19 -25.91 2.30
C TYR A 31 -2.93 -24.77 1.61
N LEU A 32 -4.21 -24.96 1.20
CA LEU A 32 -4.98 -23.96 0.46
C LEU A 32 -6.45 -23.94 0.91
N GLN A 33 -7.01 -22.76 1.08
CA GLN A 33 -8.44 -22.52 1.33
C GLN A 33 -8.99 -23.36 2.52
N GLY A 34 -8.27 -23.40 3.62
CA GLY A 34 -8.64 -24.11 4.82
C GLY A 34 -8.86 -23.16 6.00
N LYS A 35 -8.71 -23.72 7.22
CA LYS A 35 -9.07 -23.04 8.46
C LYS A 35 -8.17 -21.86 8.82
N GLU A 36 -6.89 -21.86 8.39
CA GLU A 36 -6.00 -20.73 8.66
C GLU A 36 -6.42 -19.52 7.82
N ASN A 37 -6.80 -19.72 6.54
CA ASN A 37 -7.36 -18.68 5.71
C ASN A 37 -8.67 -18.13 6.30
N GLU A 38 -9.63 -19.01 6.65
CA GLU A 38 -10.91 -18.61 7.26
C GLU A 38 -10.67 -17.75 8.50
N ARG A 39 -9.80 -18.20 9.41
CA ARG A 39 -9.49 -17.48 10.65
C ARG A 39 -8.82 -16.12 10.38
N PHE A 40 -7.84 -16.08 9.49
CA PHE A 40 -7.17 -14.83 9.14
C PHE A 40 -8.14 -13.83 8.49
N GLU A 41 -8.94 -14.29 7.52
CA GLU A 41 -9.94 -13.45 6.86
C GLU A 41 -10.95 -12.86 7.86
N GLU A 42 -11.45 -13.66 8.79
CA GLU A 42 -12.36 -13.21 9.86
C GLU A 42 -11.68 -12.17 10.78
N ASN A 43 -10.47 -12.47 11.27
CA ASN A 43 -9.73 -11.58 12.16
C ASN A 43 -9.32 -10.29 11.46
N TYR A 44 -8.91 -10.34 10.19
CA TYR A 44 -8.51 -9.15 9.44
C TYR A 44 -9.72 -8.28 9.07
N ALA A 45 -10.84 -8.87 8.67
CA ALA A 45 -12.10 -8.15 8.45
C ALA A 45 -12.54 -7.42 9.74
N LYS A 46 -12.45 -8.11 10.89
CA LYS A 46 -12.75 -7.50 12.20
C LYS A 46 -11.78 -6.35 12.54
N PHE A 47 -10.49 -6.53 12.25
CA PHE A 47 -9.46 -5.52 12.50
C PHE A 47 -9.68 -4.26 11.65
N THR A 48 -10.00 -4.40 10.37
CA THR A 48 -10.30 -3.27 9.48
C THR A 48 -11.69 -2.68 9.70
N GLY A 49 -12.62 -3.43 10.32
CA GLY A 49 -14.01 -3.01 10.51
C GLY A 49 -14.89 -3.25 9.28
N THR A 50 -14.49 -4.18 8.40
CA THR A 50 -15.27 -4.59 7.23
C THR A 50 -16.05 -5.87 7.48
N LYS A 51 -17.03 -6.16 6.61
CA LYS A 51 -17.80 -7.43 6.67
C LYS A 51 -17.07 -8.60 6.03
N TYR A 52 -16.26 -8.32 5.02
CA TYR A 52 -15.60 -9.34 4.20
C TYR A 52 -14.12 -9.03 4.03
N CYS A 53 -13.30 -10.07 4.15
CA CYS A 53 -11.91 -10.12 3.73
C CYS A 53 -11.74 -11.37 2.85
N ILE A 54 -11.09 -11.23 1.71
CA ILE A 54 -10.85 -12.30 0.76
C ILE A 54 -9.35 -12.39 0.48
N GLY A 55 -8.70 -13.44 0.97
CA GLY A 55 -7.28 -13.70 0.74
C GLY A 55 -7.00 -13.99 -0.73
N CYS A 56 -5.93 -13.38 -1.26
CA CYS A 56 -5.42 -13.58 -2.61
C CYS A 56 -3.89 -13.65 -2.64
N ALA A 57 -3.30 -13.92 -3.81
CA ALA A 57 -1.87 -14.21 -3.93
C ALA A 57 -0.96 -13.06 -3.54
N ASN A 58 -1.34 -11.82 -3.81
CA ASN A 58 -0.54 -10.62 -3.54
C ASN A 58 -1.39 -9.33 -3.64
N GLY A 59 -0.79 -8.19 -3.32
CA GLY A 59 -1.48 -6.89 -3.33
C GLY A 59 -1.87 -6.40 -4.72
N LEU A 60 -1.07 -6.69 -5.75
CA LEU A 60 -1.41 -6.35 -7.14
C LEU A 60 -2.67 -7.11 -7.58
N ASP A 61 -2.70 -8.42 -7.34
CA ASP A 61 -3.88 -9.24 -7.65
C ASP A 61 -5.11 -8.75 -6.87
N ALA A 62 -4.96 -8.30 -5.62
CA ALA A 62 -6.07 -7.73 -4.86
C ALA A 62 -6.73 -6.56 -5.59
N LEU A 63 -5.93 -5.61 -6.08
CA LEU A 63 -6.42 -4.46 -6.84
C LEU A 63 -6.99 -4.87 -8.21
N ILE A 64 -6.32 -5.79 -8.93
CA ILE A 64 -6.81 -6.35 -10.20
C ILE A 64 -8.22 -6.94 -10.01
N TRP A 65 -8.42 -7.72 -8.95
CA TRP A 65 -9.71 -8.37 -8.69
C TRP A 65 -10.81 -7.40 -8.30
N ILE A 66 -10.50 -6.29 -7.63
CA ILE A 66 -11.48 -5.23 -7.35
C ILE A 66 -12.00 -4.64 -8.66
N PHE A 67 -11.13 -4.18 -9.55
CA PHE A 67 -11.53 -3.59 -10.83
C PHE A 67 -12.21 -4.62 -11.73
N ARG A 68 -11.67 -5.83 -11.80
CA ARG A 68 -12.28 -6.92 -12.55
C ARG A 68 -13.69 -7.25 -12.05
N ALA A 69 -13.89 -7.31 -10.75
CA ALA A 69 -15.20 -7.57 -10.17
C ALA A 69 -16.20 -6.45 -10.53
N TYR A 70 -15.81 -5.18 -10.49
CA TYR A 70 -16.67 -4.09 -10.93
C TYR A 70 -17.06 -4.20 -12.42
N ILE A 71 -16.16 -4.69 -13.27
CA ILE A 71 -16.47 -4.97 -14.69
C ILE A 71 -17.49 -6.13 -14.80
N GLU A 72 -17.25 -7.24 -14.12
CA GLU A 72 -18.16 -8.40 -14.14
C GLU A 72 -19.56 -8.10 -13.55
N MET A 73 -19.64 -7.15 -12.62
CA MET A 73 -20.88 -6.63 -12.04
C MET A 73 -21.56 -5.56 -12.91
N GLY A 74 -20.93 -5.12 -14.00
CA GLY A 74 -21.47 -4.09 -14.90
C GLY A 74 -21.37 -2.65 -14.34
N ALA A 75 -20.60 -2.44 -13.28
CA ALA A 75 -20.35 -1.11 -12.72
C ALA A 75 -19.29 -0.32 -13.52
N MET A 76 -18.42 -1.02 -14.23
CA MET A 76 -17.38 -0.49 -15.10
C MET A 76 -17.29 -1.29 -16.40
N GLN A 77 -16.64 -0.71 -17.41
CA GLN A 77 -16.31 -1.38 -18.66
C GLN A 77 -14.91 -0.96 -19.16
N PRO A 78 -14.25 -1.77 -20.01
CA PRO A 78 -13.00 -1.37 -20.63
C PRO A 78 -13.09 0.02 -21.30
N GLY A 79 -12.10 0.86 -21.10
CA GLY A 79 -12.04 2.24 -21.54
C GLY A 79 -12.62 3.27 -20.56
N ASP A 80 -13.25 2.85 -19.47
CA ASP A 80 -13.61 3.73 -18.37
C ASP A 80 -12.36 4.22 -17.62
N GLU A 81 -12.48 5.38 -16.98
CA GLU A 81 -11.38 6.09 -16.35
C GLU A 81 -11.37 5.90 -14.82
N VAL A 82 -10.17 5.77 -14.27
CA VAL A 82 -9.91 5.72 -12.82
C VAL A 82 -8.91 6.82 -12.48
N ILE A 83 -9.30 7.79 -11.64
CA ILE A 83 -8.39 8.81 -11.12
C ILE A 83 -7.50 8.16 -10.06
N VAL A 84 -6.18 8.40 -10.13
CA VAL A 84 -5.17 7.74 -9.29
C VAL A 84 -3.98 8.70 -9.06
N PRO A 85 -3.32 8.67 -7.87
CA PRO A 85 -2.14 9.52 -7.63
C PRO A 85 -1.00 9.17 -8.58
N ALA A 86 -0.37 10.19 -9.13
CA ALA A 86 0.70 10.05 -10.12
C ALA A 86 2.01 9.51 -9.54
N ASN A 87 2.25 9.69 -8.23
CA ASN A 87 3.45 9.25 -7.52
C ASN A 87 3.33 7.85 -6.88
N THR A 88 2.28 7.09 -7.23
CA THR A 88 2.07 5.75 -6.66
C THR A 88 3.11 4.73 -7.12
N TYR A 89 3.18 3.59 -6.42
CA TYR A 89 3.85 2.41 -6.94
C TYR A 89 3.12 1.89 -8.19
N ILE A 90 3.90 1.40 -9.14
CA ILE A 90 3.38 0.94 -10.45
C ILE A 90 2.24 -0.07 -10.36
N ALA A 91 2.15 -0.85 -9.26
CA ALA A 91 1.12 -1.87 -9.08
C ALA A 91 -0.30 -1.31 -9.17
N THR A 92 -0.55 -0.11 -8.64
CA THR A 92 -1.89 0.52 -8.72
C THR A 92 -2.26 0.83 -10.18
N ILE A 93 -1.30 1.31 -10.97
CA ILE A 93 -1.49 1.59 -12.40
C ILE A 93 -1.68 0.28 -13.18
N LEU A 94 -0.85 -0.74 -12.92
CA LEU A 94 -0.98 -2.05 -13.53
C LEU A 94 -2.36 -2.67 -13.29
N ALA A 95 -2.91 -2.55 -12.08
CA ALA A 95 -4.22 -3.10 -11.75
C ALA A 95 -5.35 -2.45 -12.59
N ILE A 96 -5.22 -1.16 -12.89
CA ILE A 96 -6.17 -0.43 -13.75
C ILE A 96 -6.00 -0.88 -15.20
N THR A 97 -4.78 -0.83 -15.73
CA THR A 97 -4.50 -1.10 -17.15
C THR A 97 -4.70 -2.56 -17.55
N GLU A 98 -4.40 -3.54 -16.68
CA GLU A 98 -4.68 -4.96 -16.93
C GLU A 98 -6.18 -5.26 -17.12
N ASN A 99 -7.04 -4.42 -16.58
CA ASN A 99 -8.48 -4.51 -16.75
C ASN A 99 -9.00 -3.72 -17.96
N GLY A 100 -8.11 -3.15 -18.78
CA GLY A 100 -8.48 -2.32 -19.91
C GLY A 100 -9.09 -0.97 -19.51
N LEU A 101 -8.96 -0.57 -18.24
CA LEU A 101 -9.34 0.74 -17.73
C LEU A 101 -8.23 1.75 -18.02
N LYS A 102 -8.56 3.03 -18.00
CA LYS A 102 -7.60 4.12 -18.24
C LYS A 102 -7.27 4.86 -16.95
N PRO A 103 -6.00 4.87 -16.49
CA PRO A 103 -5.61 5.71 -15.37
C PRO A 103 -5.63 7.18 -15.78
N VAL A 104 -6.20 8.02 -14.91
CA VAL A 104 -6.13 9.49 -14.99
C VAL A 104 -5.27 9.95 -13.83
N LEU A 105 -4.04 10.36 -14.15
CA LEU A 105 -3.04 10.70 -13.15
C LEU A 105 -3.35 12.05 -12.50
N CYS A 106 -3.40 12.08 -11.17
CA CYS A 106 -3.58 13.27 -10.35
C CYS A 106 -2.30 13.54 -9.58
N GLU A 107 -1.80 14.79 -9.61
CA GLU A 107 -0.65 15.19 -8.82
C GLU A 107 -0.89 14.97 -7.31
N PRO A 108 0.15 14.66 -6.54
CA PRO A 108 0.10 14.70 -5.09
C PRO A 108 0.28 16.12 -4.55
N LYS A 109 -0.18 16.37 -3.31
CA LYS A 109 0.21 17.55 -2.53
C LYS A 109 1.69 17.45 -2.13
N PRO A 110 2.49 18.48 -2.34
CA PRO A 110 3.94 18.42 -2.10
C PRO A 110 4.32 18.27 -0.63
N ASN A 111 3.44 18.63 0.28
CA ASN A 111 3.65 18.60 1.73
C ASN A 111 3.15 17.31 2.39
N THR A 112 2.09 16.69 1.87
CA THR A 112 1.56 15.42 2.40
C THR A 112 2.03 14.22 1.61
N LEU A 113 2.41 14.38 0.35
CA LEU A 113 2.79 13.36 -0.64
C LEU A 113 1.60 12.48 -1.10
N GLU A 114 0.39 12.80 -0.63
CA GLU A 114 -0.84 12.11 -0.97
C GLU A 114 -1.58 12.82 -2.11
N ILE A 115 -2.48 12.11 -2.79
CA ILE A 115 -3.28 12.66 -3.91
C ILE A 115 -3.85 14.04 -3.57
N ASP A 116 -3.71 15.00 -4.48
CA ASP A 116 -4.25 16.34 -4.29
C ASP A 116 -5.76 16.35 -4.57
N ASP A 117 -6.55 16.35 -3.50
CA ASP A 117 -8.01 16.36 -3.56
C ASP A 117 -8.59 17.66 -4.14
N ASP A 118 -7.80 18.74 -4.24
CA ASP A 118 -8.21 19.99 -4.90
C ASP A 118 -8.20 19.86 -6.42
N LEU A 119 -7.45 18.92 -6.97
CA LEU A 119 -7.34 18.70 -8.41
C LEU A 119 -8.33 17.64 -8.95
N ILE A 120 -8.83 16.74 -8.11
CA ILE A 120 -9.62 15.57 -8.51
C ILE A 120 -10.86 15.98 -9.33
N GLU A 121 -11.62 16.96 -8.87
CA GLU A 121 -12.88 17.33 -9.51
C GLU A 121 -12.68 17.85 -10.94
N GLY A 122 -11.55 18.53 -11.20
CA GLY A 122 -11.17 19.01 -12.53
C GLY A 122 -10.78 17.91 -13.52
N LEU A 123 -10.49 16.70 -13.04
CA LEU A 123 -10.12 15.54 -13.85
C LEU A 123 -11.32 14.64 -14.21
N ILE A 124 -12.50 14.90 -13.64
CA ILE A 124 -13.68 14.06 -13.86
C ILE A 124 -14.26 14.27 -15.24
N THR A 125 -14.45 13.17 -15.96
CA THR A 125 -15.16 13.10 -17.25
C THR A 125 -16.38 12.17 -17.17
N PRO A 126 -17.25 12.12 -18.18
CA PRO A 126 -18.35 11.14 -18.22
C PRO A 126 -17.89 9.67 -18.18
N LYS A 127 -16.61 9.40 -18.48
CA LYS A 127 -15.99 8.07 -18.43
C LYS A 127 -15.41 7.73 -17.07
N THR A 128 -15.22 8.70 -16.18
CA THR A 128 -14.70 8.45 -14.84
C THR A 128 -15.68 7.61 -14.04
N LYS A 129 -15.23 6.48 -13.50
CA LYS A 129 -16.05 5.54 -12.70
C LYS A 129 -15.52 5.31 -11.30
N ALA A 130 -14.25 5.60 -11.07
CA ALA A 130 -13.64 5.42 -9.75
C ALA A 130 -12.56 6.45 -9.47
N ILE A 131 -12.31 6.64 -8.17
CA ILE A 131 -11.08 7.21 -7.62
C ILE A 131 -10.37 6.09 -6.88
N ALA A 132 -9.11 5.83 -7.23
CA ALA A 132 -8.24 4.92 -6.51
C ALA A 132 -7.27 5.76 -5.68
N ILE A 133 -7.49 5.83 -4.38
CA ILE A 133 -6.54 6.49 -3.46
C ILE A 133 -5.49 5.48 -3.01
N VAL A 134 -4.28 5.96 -2.82
CA VAL A 134 -3.17 5.15 -2.29
C VAL A 134 -2.71 5.79 -0.99
N HIS A 135 -2.76 5.04 0.10
CA HIS A 135 -2.24 5.48 1.39
C HIS A 135 -0.72 5.30 1.41
N LEU A 136 -0.03 6.12 0.61
CA LEU A 136 1.40 5.97 0.33
C LEU A 136 2.23 6.23 1.60
N TYR A 137 3.33 5.51 1.76
CA TYR A 137 4.22 5.55 2.94
C TYR A 137 3.54 5.17 4.26
N GLY A 138 2.25 4.83 4.25
CA GLY A 138 1.42 4.57 5.44
C GLY A 138 0.59 5.77 5.88
N ARG A 139 0.62 6.87 5.14
CA ARG A 139 -0.10 8.12 5.40
C ARG A 139 -1.54 8.04 4.89
N ILE A 140 -2.46 8.69 5.58
CA ILE A 140 -3.85 8.73 5.13
C ILE A 140 -4.01 9.62 3.89
N ALA A 141 -4.52 9.05 2.80
CA ALA A 141 -4.85 9.77 1.58
C ALA A 141 -6.31 10.24 1.52
N TYR A 142 -7.18 9.65 2.34
CA TYR A 142 -8.59 9.98 2.35
C TYR A 142 -8.85 11.33 3.03
N SER A 143 -9.65 12.17 2.36
CA SER A 143 -10.24 13.39 2.93
C SER A 143 -11.77 13.38 2.78
N GLU A 144 -12.47 14.20 3.57
CA GLU A 144 -13.91 14.37 3.45
C GLU A 144 -14.32 14.81 2.03
N LYS A 145 -13.52 15.68 1.43
CA LYS A 145 -13.71 16.17 0.06
C LYS A 145 -13.73 15.05 -0.97
N ILE A 146 -12.83 14.05 -0.86
CA ILE A 146 -12.84 12.87 -1.74
C ILE A 146 -14.16 12.11 -1.59
N GLY A 147 -14.61 11.90 -0.37
CA GLY A 147 -15.91 11.26 -0.10
C GLY A 147 -17.09 12.02 -0.70
N GLU A 148 -17.09 13.35 -0.59
CA GLU A 148 -18.12 14.21 -1.20
C GLU A 148 -18.10 14.16 -2.73
N ILE A 149 -16.91 14.17 -3.35
CA ILE A 149 -16.74 14.02 -4.79
C ILE A 149 -17.28 12.66 -5.26
N CYS A 150 -16.90 11.57 -4.59
CA CYS A 150 -17.41 10.24 -4.93
C CYS A 150 -18.95 10.18 -4.87
N LYS A 151 -19.54 10.74 -3.82
CA LYS A 151 -20.99 10.80 -3.66
C LYS A 151 -21.65 11.66 -4.74
N LYS A 152 -21.11 12.84 -5.03
CA LYS A 152 -21.62 13.79 -6.03
C LYS A 152 -21.65 13.22 -7.44
N TYR A 153 -20.61 12.51 -7.81
CA TYR A 153 -20.41 11.96 -9.17
C TYR A 153 -20.72 10.48 -9.29
N HIS A 154 -21.20 9.84 -8.20
CA HIS A 154 -21.50 8.40 -8.13
C HIS A 154 -20.29 7.52 -8.50
N LEU A 155 -19.09 7.92 -8.07
CA LEU A 155 -17.85 7.21 -8.32
C LEU A 155 -17.60 6.16 -7.23
N LYS A 156 -16.96 5.04 -7.62
CA LYS A 156 -16.43 4.07 -6.68
C LYS A 156 -15.17 4.63 -6.03
N LEU A 157 -15.01 4.44 -4.72
CA LEU A 157 -13.78 4.72 -3.99
C LEU A 157 -13.05 3.41 -3.74
N VAL A 158 -11.87 3.25 -4.34
CA VAL A 158 -10.98 2.10 -4.14
C VAL A 158 -9.77 2.55 -3.33
N GLU A 159 -9.44 1.81 -2.28
CA GLU A 159 -8.24 2.06 -1.47
C GLU A 159 -7.12 1.09 -1.87
N ASP A 160 -5.93 1.61 -2.13
CA ASP A 160 -4.68 0.84 -2.08
C ASP A 160 -4.10 0.97 -0.67
N CYS A 161 -4.28 -0.09 0.12
CA CYS A 161 -3.84 -0.18 1.51
C CYS A 161 -2.54 -0.96 1.68
N ALA A 162 -1.76 -1.15 0.60
CA ALA A 162 -0.53 -1.93 0.65
C ALA A 162 0.50 -1.41 1.67
N GLN A 163 0.41 -0.16 2.09
CA GLN A 163 1.36 0.48 3.00
C GLN A 163 0.71 1.01 4.30
N SER A 164 -0.59 0.83 4.51
CA SER A 164 -1.33 1.54 5.57
C SER A 164 -2.01 0.66 6.61
N HIS A 165 -1.48 -0.56 6.86
CA HIS A 165 -2.07 -1.50 7.81
C HIS A 165 -2.22 -0.88 9.21
N GLY A 166 -3.47 -0.66 9.64
CA GLY A 166 -3.82 -0.07 10.94
C GLY A 166 -3.80 1.45 10.99
N CYS A 167 -3.56 2.16 9.87
CA CYS A 167 -3.77 3.59 9.74
C CYS A 167 -5.27 3.91 9.85
N LYS A 168 -5.63 5.07 10.40
CA LYS A 168 -7.02 5.52 10.52
C LYS A 168 -7.23 6.86 9.82
N SER A 169 -8.43 7.06 9.34
CA SER A 169 -8.88 8.37 8.88
C SER A 169 -9.27 9.28 10.04
N TYR A 170 -9.53 10.55 9.75
CA TYR A 170 -9.94 11.57 10.73
C TYR A 170 -11.23 11.21 11.48
N ASP A 171 -12.11 10.37 10.89
CA ASP A 171 -13.36 9.89 11.49
C ASP A 171 -13.20 8.57 12.25
N GLY A 172 -11.96 8.06 12.38
CA GLY A 172 -11.60 6.86 13.13
C GLY A 172 -11.77 5.55 12.37
N ARG A 173 -12.22 5.56 11.10
CA ARG A 173 -12.25 4.35 10.26
C ARG A 173 -10.84 3.90 9.93
N VAL A 174 -10.60 2.60 10.01
CA VAL A 174 -9.33 1.98 9.62
C VAL A 174 -9.24 1.92 8.10
N THR A 175 -8.06 2.20 7.53
CA THR A 175 -7.80 1.99 6.09
C THR A 175 -8.14 0.56 5.68
N GLY A 176 -8.81 0.43 4.55
CA GLY A 176 -9.43 -0.82 4.13
C GLY A 176 -10.93 -0.91 4.40
N SER A 177 -11.51 0.08 5.15
CA SER A 177 -12.95 0.17 5.39
C SER A 177 -13.55 1.53 5.02
N ILE A 178 -12.76 2.40 4.43
CA ILE A 178 -13.15 3.78 4.11
C ILE A 178 -13.89 3.84 2.77
N GLY A 179 -13.34 3.18 1.75
CA GLY A 179 -13.92 3.11 0.42
C GLY A 179 -14.93 1.97 0.22
N ASP A 180 -15.36 1.79 -1.04
CA ASP A 180 -16.23 0.66 -1.44
C ASP A 180 -15.48 -0.68 -1.37
N ALA A 181 -14.17 -0.66 -1.68
CA ALA A 181 -13.28 -1.83 -1.61
C ALA A 181 -11.84 -1.38 -1.40
N ALA A 182 -11.03 -2.26 -0.82
CA ALA A 182 -9.61 -2.02 -0.61
C ALA A 182 -8.74 -3.24 -0.95
N GLY A 183 -7.59 -2.98 -1.58
CA GLY A 183 -6.54 -3.96 -1.83
C GLY A 183 -5.43 -3.86 -0.78
N HIS A 184 -5.01 -5.00 -0.24
CA HIS A 184 -3.95 -5.10 0.76
C HIS A 184 -2.81 -5.96 0.24
N SER A 185 -1.58 -5.57 0.54
CA SER A 185 -0.38 -6.35 0.26
C SER A 185 0.23 -6.84 1.56
N PHE A 186 0.52 -8.13 1.62
CA PHE A 186 1.25 -8.74 2.74
C PHE A 186 2.67 -9.16 2.32
N TYR A 187 3.27 -8.46 1.35
CA TYR A 187 4.68 -8.63 1.01
C TYR A 187 5.53 -8.55 2.30
N PRO A 188 6.59 -9.34 2.46
CA PRO A 188 7.31 -9.50 3.74
C PRO A 188 7.75 -8.21 4.42
N ALA A 189 8.06 -7.15 3.64
CA ALA A 189 8.47 -5.84 4.20
C ALA A 189 7.31 -4.95 4.66
N LYS A 190 6.05 -5.34 4.44
CA LYS A 190 4.87 -4.57 4.85
C LYS A 190 4.70 -4.60 6.37
N ASN A 191 4.00 -3.61 6.93
CA ASN A 191 3.74 -3.54 8.38
C ASN A 191 3.09 -4.84 8.89
N LEU A 192 2.18 -5.40 8.10
CA LEU A 192 1.69 -6.77 8.26
C LEU A 192 2.21 -7.60 7.09
N GLY A 193 3.40 -8.17 7.22
CA GLY A 193 4.07 -8.95 6.17
C GLY A 193 4.05 -10.45 6.43
N ALA A 194 3.75 -11.23 5.39
CA ALA A 194 3.86 -12.69 5.38
C ALA A 194 5.33 -13.16 5.29
N LEU A 195 5.57 -14.46 5.17
CA LEU A 195 6.89 -15.05 4.88
C LEU A 195 7.10 -15.31 3.37
N GLY A 196 6.31 -14.67 2.54
CA GLY A 196 6.30 -14.73 1.09
C GLY A 196 5.25 -13.77 0.56
N ASP A 197 4.78 -13.95 -0.67
CA ASP A 197 3.69 -13.14 -1.19
C ASP A 197 2.37 -13.43 -0.47
N GLY A 198 1.53 -12.41 -0.38
CA GLY A 198 0.18 -12.46 0.15
C GLY A 198 -0.56 -11.16 -0.11
N GLY A 199 -1.86 -11.23 -0.17
CA GLY A 199 -2.74 -10.08 -0.31
C GLY A 199 -4.15 -10.40 0.13
N ALA A 200 -4.99 -9.36 0.20
CA ALA A 200 -6.42 -9.52 0.44
C ALA A 200 -7.22 -8.36 -0.16
N VAL A 201 -8.48 -8.62 -0.42
CA VAL A 201 -9.50 -7.60 -0.68
C VAL A 201 -10.40 -7.48 0.54
N THR A 202 -10.66 -6.25 1.02
CA THR A 202 -11.66 -5.97 2.03
C THR A 202 -12.81 -5.15 1.45
N THR A 203 -14.04 -5.45 1.87
CA THR A 203 -15.25 -4.73 1.42
C THR A 203 -16.44 -4.97 2.35
N ASN A 204 -17.45 -4.11 2.26
CA ASN A 204 -18.75 -4.31 2.90
C ASN A 204 -19.83 -4.82 1.92
N ASP A 205 -19.48 -4.93 0.63
CA ASP A 205 -20.38 -5.38 -0.44
C ASP A 205 -20.31 -6.91 -0.59
N PRO A 206 -21.40 -7.65 -0.32
CA PRO A 206 -21.42 -9.11 -0.42
C PRO A 206 -21.32 -9.62 -1.87
N GLU A 207 -21.79 -8.85 -2.85
CA GLU A 207 -21.72 -9.24 -4.26
C GLU A 207 -20.26 -9.12 -4.73
N LEU A 208 -19.60 -7.98 -4.44
CA LEU A 208 -18.19 -7.79 -4.76
C LEU A 208 -17.32 -8.89 -4.11
N ALA A 209 -17.55 -9.18 -2.81
CA ALA A 209 -16.82 -10.23 -2.10
C ALA A 209 -16.97 -11.61 -2.77
N SER A 210 -18.20 -11.97 -3.18
CA SER A 210 -18.48 -13.23 -3.87
C SER A 210 -17.79 -13.30 -5.25
N VAL A 211 -17.83 -12.22 -6.02
CA VAL A 211 -17.20 -12.15 -7.35
C VAL A 211 -15.67 -12.23 -7.22
N VAL A 212 -15.07 -11.46 -6.31
CA VAL A 212 -13.61 -11.50 -6.05
C VAL A 212 -13.17 -12.90 -5.64
N ARG A 213 -13.87 -13.55 -4.71
CA ARG A 213 -13.55 -14.93 -4.28
C ARG A 213 -13.59 -15.91 -5.43
N ALA A 214 -14.56 -15.78 -6.33
CA ALA A 214 -14.63 -16.62 -7.53
C ALA A 214 -13.47 -16.32 -8.50
N LEU A 215 -13.22 -15.06 -8.82
CA LEU A 215 -12.13 -14.62 -9.72
C LEU A 215 -10.76 -15.11 -9.26
N ALA A 216 -10.47 -14.99 -7.96
CA ALA A 216 -9.23 -15.46 -7.35
C ALA A 216 -9.07 -17.00 -7.37
N ASN A 217 -10.15 -17.73 -7.67
CA ASN A 217 -10.16 -19.19 -7.78
C ASN A 217 -10.67 -19.67 -9.15
N TYR A 218 -9.98 -19.26 -10.22
CA TYR A 218 -10.29 -19.60 -11.62
C TYR A 218 -11.68 -19.14 -12.12
N GLY A 219 -12.39 -18.29 -11.38
CA GLY A 219 -13.77 -17.89 -11.70
C GLY A 219 -14.84 -18.87 -11.20
N SER A 220 -14.48 -19.80 -10.30
CA SER A 220 -15.35 -20.87 -9.84
C SER A 220 -16.13 -20.48 -8.60
N GLN A 221 -17.45 -20.54 -8.67
CA GLN A 221 -18.35 -20.45 -7.53
C GLN A 221 -18.79 -21.84 -7.00
N LYS A 222 -18.66 -22.86 -7.82
CA LYS A 222 -18.98 -24.26 -7.50
C LYS A 222 -17.95 -25.16 -8.19
N LYS A 223 -17.50 -26.20 -7.53
CA LYS A 223 -16.50 -27.14 -8.04
C LYS A 223 -16.76 -27.52 -9.52
N TYR A 224 -15.77 -27.25 -10.37
CA TYR A 224 -15.80 -27.48 -11.83
C TYR A 224 -16.84 -26.65 -12.63
N VAL A 225 -17.45 -25.62 -12.01
CA VAL A 225 -18.33 -24.68 -12.70
C VAL A 225 -17.71 -23.29 -12.62
N PHE A 226 -17.32 -22.73 -13.76
CA PHE A 226 -16.61 -21.46 -13.88
C PHE A 226 -17.54 -20.41 -14.47
N LYS A 227 -17.94 -19.44 -13.65
CA LYS A 227 -18.82 -18.34 -14.06
C LYS A 227 -18.03 -17.19 -14.70
N TYR A 228 -16.80 -17.00 -14.26
CA TYR A 228 -15.93 -15.91 -14.70
C TYR A 228 -14.62 -16.46 -15.26
N ALA A 229 -13.91 -15.66 -16.06
CA ALA A 229 -12.54 -15.95 -16.46
C ALA A 229 -11.57 -15.43 -15.38
N GLY A 230 -11.33 -16.24 -14.36
CA GLY A 230 -10.44 -15.90 -13.25
C GLY A 230 -9.07 -16.54 -13.37
N ARG A 231 -8.24 -16.36 -12.33
CA ARG A 231 -6.88 -16.93 -12.22
C ARG A 231 -6.74 -17.74 -10.93
N ASN A 232 -5.61 -18.42 -10.80
CA ASN A 232 -5.13 -18.99 -9.55
C ASN A 232 -4.45 -17.87 -8.73
N SER A 233 -5.17 -17.28 -7.80
CA SER A 233 -4.70 -16.16 -6.97
C SER A 233 -5.27 -16.30 -5.56
N ARG A 234 -4.69 -17.19 -4.78
CA ARG A 234 -5.15 -17.54 -3.43
C ARG A 234 -4.07 -17.25 -2.41
N LEU A 235 -4.46 -16.94 -1.19
CA LEU A 235 -3.54 -16.87 -0.06
C LEU A 235 -3.25 -18.29 0.43
N ASP A 236 -1.98 -18.64 0.60
CA ASP A 236 -1.58 -19.95 1.14
C ASP A 236 -1.87 -20.05 2.65
N GLU A 237 -2.24 -21.25 3.13
CA GLU A 237 -2.52 -21.49 4.56
C GLU A 237 -1.33 -21.15 5.46
N ILE A 238 -0.10 -21.39 4.99
CA ILE A 238 1.12 -21.03 5.74
C ILE A 238 1.18 -19.51 5.94
N GLN A 239 0.94 -18.75 4.87
CA GLN A 239 0.98 -17.29 4.95
C GLN A 239 -0.17 -16.74 5.81
N ALA A 240 -1.37 -17.29 5.68
CA ALA A 240 -2.52 -16.93 6.50
C ALA A 240 -2.27 -17.18 7.99
N ALA A 241 -1.68 -18.33 8.35
CA ALA A 241 -1.34 -18.68 9.72
C ALA A 241 -0.31 -17.71 10.33
N VAL A 242 0.72 -17.32 9.53
CA VAL A 242 1.74 -16.35 9.95
C VAL A 242 1.14 -14.95 10.13
N LEU A 243 0.30 -14.53 9.18
CA LEU A 243 -0.37 -13.22 9.22
C LEU A 243 -1.31 -13.11 10.42
N ASP A 244 -2.03 -14.18 10.77
CA ASP A 244 -2.91 -14.21 11.94
C ASP A 244 -2.12 -14.06 13.25
N VAL A 245 -0.92 -14.62 13.34
CA VAL A 245 0.00 -14.40 14.48
C VAL A 245 0.42 -12.93 14.52
N LYS A 246 0.96 -12.39 13.41
CA LYS A 246 1.52 -11.03 13.35
C LYS A 246 0.45 -9.95 13.52
N LEU A 247 -0.79 -10.22 13.13
CA LEU A 247 -1.91 -9.29 13.31
C LEU A 247 -2.13 -8.91 14.79
N LYS A 248 -1.88 -9.83 15.72
CA LYS A 248 -1.99 -9.57 17.17
C LYS A 248 -1.02 -8.48 17.66
N TYR A 249 0.12 -8.35 16.98
CA TYR A 249 1.22 -7.46 17.35
C TYR A 249 1.27 -6.18 16.52
N LEU A 250 0.52 -6.09 15.43
CA LEU A 250 0.58 -4.99 14.47
C LEU A 250 0.44 -3.60 15.11
N VAL A 251 -0.46 -3.45 16.08
CA VAL A 251 -0.66 -2.17 16.78
C VAL A 251 0.58 -1.77 17.57
N GLY A 252 1.21 -2.72 18.27
CA GLY A 252 2.45 -2.48 19.01
C GLY A 252 3.63 -2.19 18.09
N ASP A 253 3.76 -2.95 17.00
CA ASP A 253 4.81 -2.75 15.99
C ASP A 253 4.68 -1.37 15.30
N ASN A 254 3.45 -0.92 15.02
CA ASN A 254 3.19 0.41 14.50
C ASN A 254 3.48 1.51 15.53
N LEU A 255 3.25 1.26 16.82
CA LEU A 255 3.60 2.24 17.88
C LEU A 255 5.11 2.48 17.91
N HIS A 256 5.93 1.42 17.83
CA HIS A 256 7.39 1.58 17.75
C HIS A 256 7.83 2.37 16.50
N ARG A 257 7.20 2.13 15.34
CA ARG A 257 7.45 2.94 14.13
C ARG A 257 7.13 4.42 14.35
N LYS A 258 6.04 4.74 15.04
CA LYS A 258 5.67 6.12 15.39
C LYS A 258 6.73 6.78 16.30
N GLU A 259 7.22 6.08 17.31
CA GLU A 259 8.29 6.57 18.19
C GLU A 259 9.56 6.91 17.38
N VAL A 260 9.97 6.06 16.46
CA VAL A 260 11.09 6.29 15.55
C VAL A 260 10.84 7.51 14.66
N ALA A 261 9.65 7.60 14.06
CA ALA A 261 9.29 8.72 13.20
C ALA A 261 9.29 10.05 13.94
N HIS A 262 8.72 10.10 15.16
CA HIS A 262 8.74 11.31 16.01
C HIS A 262 10.17 11.74 16.31
N TYR A 263 11.07 10.78 16.59
CA TYR A 263 12.47 11.10 16.79
C TYR A 263 13.12 11.74 15.55
N TYR A 264 12.79 11.24 14.35
CA TYR A 264 13.24 11.85 13.09
C TYR A 264 12.70 13.27 12.91
N TYR A 265 11.40 13.49 13.14
CA TYR A 265 10.80 14.83 13.05
C TYR A 265 11.44 15.83 14.02
N GLU A 266 11.77 15.40 15.23
CA GLU A 266 12.32 16.26 16.27
C GLU A 266 13.81 16.57 16.09
N HIS A 267 14.58 15.70 15.40
CA HIS A 267 16.04 15.79 15.45
C HIS A 267 16.73 15.90 14.09
N ILE A 268 16.03 15.72 12.98
CA ILE A 268 16.61 16.01 11.66
C ILE A 268 16.54 17.51 11.42
N HIS A 269 17.72 18.14 11.38
CA HIS A 269 17.88 19.57 11.14
C HIS A 269 18.97 19.80 10.11
N HIS A 270 18.60 19.71 8.83
CA HIS A 270 19.54 19.89 7.73
C HIS A 270 18.91 20.80 6.65
N PRO A 271 19.63 21.84 6.14
CA PRO A 271 19.04 22.84 5.23
C PRO A 271 18.57 22.26 3.89
N LEU A 272 19.14 21.13 3.44
CA LEU A 272 18.74 20.46 2.21
C LEU A 272 17.56 19.48 2.39
N ILE A 273 17.11 19.24 3.63
CA ILE A 273 16.09 18.23 3.90
C ILE A 273 14.76 18.88 4.26
N THR A 274 13.73 18.48 3.54
CA THR A 274 12.34 18.79 3.87
C THR A 274 11.64 17.51 4.32
N LEU A 275 10.99 17.58 5.48
CA LEU A 275 10.15 16.50 6.00
C LEU A 275 8.70 16.74 5.54
N PRO A 276 7.96 15.69 5.16
CA PRO A 276 6.53 15.81 4.94
C PRO A 276 5.81 16.27 6.21
N ASP A 277 4.62 16.86 6.05
CA ASP A 277 3.83 17.31 7.20
C ASP A 277 3.63 16.20 8.22
N LEU A 278 3.82 16.51 9.50
CA LEU A 278 3.49 15.61 10.59
C LEU A 278 1.97 15.49 10.69
N LEU A 279 1.44 14.29 10.49
CA LEU A 279 0.02 13.99 10.66
C LEU A 279 -0.29 13.57 12.11
N PRO A 280 -1.57 13.66 12.53
CA PRO A 280 -2.01 13.03 13.78
C PRO A 280 -1.59 11.54 13.82
N ASP A 281 -1.24 11.04 14.98
CA ASP A 281 -0.62 9.73 15.18
C ASP A 281 -1.37 8.56 14.55
N ASP A 282 -2.70 8.60 14.56
CA ASP A 282 -3.52 7.53 13.98
C ASP A 282 -3.60 7.61 12.43
N GLN A 283 -3.21 8.74 11.85
CA GLN A 283 -3.30 8.99 10.40
C GLN A 283 -2.03 8.62 9.64
N ASN A 284 -1.09 7.93 10.29
CA ASN A 284 0.10 7.39 9.65
C ASN A 284 0.55 6.09 10.34
N ALA A 285 0.66 5.02 9.55
CA ALA A 285 1.21 3.73 10.01
C ALA A 285 2.74 3.67 9.88
N TYR A 286 3.35 4.70 9.33
CA TYR A 286 4.80 4.82 9.12
C TYR A 286 5.42 3.56 8.50
N HIS A 287 4.83 3.10 7.40
CA HIS A 287 5.42 2.02 6.61
C HIS A 287 6.82 2.39 6.15
N LEU A 288 6.94 3.61 5.63
CA LEU A 288 8.20 4.25 5.25
C LEU A 288 8.31 5.61 5.94
N PHE A 289 9.54 6.13 6.02
CA PHE A 289 9.82 7.49 6.44
C PHE A 289 10.53 8.24 5.31
N PRO A 290 9.78 8.85 4.37
CA PRO A 290 10.36 9.62 3.28
C PRO A 290 10.89 10.96 3.78
N ILE A 291 12.06 11.37 3.27
CA ILE A 291 12.57 12.74 3.33
C ILE A 291 12.74 13.25 1.92
N LEU A 292 12.63 14.56 1.70
CA LEU A 292 12.91 15.19 0.42
C LEU A 292 14.27 15.91 0.51
N VAL A 293 15.17 15.55 -0.39
CA VAL A 293 16.54 16.09 -0.42
C VAL A 293 16.67 17.04 -1.61
N GLY A 294 16.73 18.32 -1.31
CA GLY A 294 16.80 19.38 -2.32
C GLY A 294 18.12 19.51 -3.06
N GLU A 295 18.16 20.43 -3.99
CA GLU A 295 19.35 20.86 -4.76
C GLU A 295 20.07 19.72 -5.51
N GLY A 296 19.32 18.64 -5.86
CA GLY A 296 19.88 17.48 -6.56
C GLY A 296 20.85 16.64 -5.72
N GLN A 297 20.81 16.76 -4.40
CA GLN A 297 21.75 16.10 -3.47
C GLN A 297 21.24 14.73 -2.96
N ARG A 298 20.07 14.23 -3.42
CA ARG A 298 19.51 12.95 -2.98
C ARG A 298 20.49 11.78 -3.15
N ASP A 299 21.09 11.63 -4.33
CA ASP A 299 22.01 10.52 -4.61
C ASP A 299 23.33 10.66 -3.85
N ALA A 300 23.79 11.89 -3.60
CA ALA A 300 24.96 12.16 -2.79
C ALA A 300 24.74 11.80 -1.32
N LEU A 301 23.56 12.16 -0.75
CA LEU A 301 23.19 11.77 0.61
C LEU A 301 23.02 10.25 0.72
N HIS A 302 22.36 9.62 -0.25
CA HIS A 302 22.22 8.17 -0.30
C HIS A 302 23.58 7.46 -0.24
N ALA A 303 24.52 7.84 -1.14
CA ALA A 303 25.87 7.28 -1.17
C ALA A 303 26.65 7.54 0.12
N TYR A 304 26.51 8.73 0.70
CA TYR A 304 27.15 9.07 1.97
C TYR A 304 26.64 8.19 3.12
N LEU A 305 25.32 8.00 3.23
CA LEU A 305 24.73 7.13 4.25
C LEU A 305 25.16 5.68 4.08
N GLU A 306 25.16 5.17 2.84
CA GLU A 306 25.62 3.82 2.53
C GLU A 306 27.09 3.59 2.91
N GLN A 307 27.99 4.54 2.59
CA GLN A 307 29.40 4.49 2.98
C GLN A 307 29.59 4.50 4.50
N ASN A 308 28.66 5.09 5.24
CA ASN A 308 28.65 5.08 6.70
C ASN A 308 27.82 3.93 7.30
N GLY A 309 27.44 2.95 6.47
CA GLY A 309 26.80 1.72 6.91
C GLY A 309 25.30 1.85 7.20
N VAL A 310 24.62 2.85 6.63
CA VAL A 310 23.16 3.04 6.73
C VAL A 310 22.51 2.78 5.37
N GLY A 311 21.64 1.78 5.29
CA GLY A 311 20.86 1.47 4.08
C GLY A 311 19.67 2.43 3.93
N THR A 312 19.51 3.00 2.74
CA THR A 312 18.33 3.82 2.36
C THR A 312 17.78 3.37 1.01
N VAL A 313 16.56 3.74 0.66
CA VAL A 313 15.90 3.34 -0.60
C VAL A 313 15.05 4.50 -1.13
N CYS A 314 14.97 4.64 -2.46
CA CYS A 314 14.07 5.63 -3.09
C CYS A 314 12.71 4.98 -3.44
N HIS A 315 11.62 5.65 -3.07
CA HIS A 315 10.25 5.19 -3.36
C HIS A 315 9.40 6.32 -4.00
N TYR A 316 9.47 6.52 -5.36
CA TYR A 316 10.12 5.66 -6.34
C TYR A 316 10.92 6.54 -7.31
N PRO A 317 12.08 6.07 -7.82
CA PRO A 317 13.01 6.93 -8.57
C PRO A 317 12.54 7.24 -10.00
N ILE A 318 11.50 6.57 -10.49
CA ILE A 318 10.89 6.80 -11.81
C ILE A 318 9.38 6.76 -11.63
N ALA A 319 8.72 7.86 -11.95
CA ALA A 319 7.27 7.96 -11.86
C ALA A 319 6.55 7.02 -12.87
N PRO A 320 5.33 6.54 -12.58
CA PRO A 320 4.61 5.61 -13.45
C PRO A 320 4.48 6.06 -14.91
N HIS A 321 4.23 7.36 -15.17
CA HIS A 321 4.11 7.88 -16.52
C HIS A 321 5.44 7.94 -17.28
N GLN A 322 6.57 7.90 -16.60
CA GLN A 322 7.92 7.88 -17.17
C GLN A 322 8.45 6.45 -17.39
N GLN A 323 7.71 5.42 -17.00
CA GLN A 323 8.11 4.03 -17.19
C GLN A 323 8.02 3.64 -18.67
N GLU A 324 9.04 2.91 -19.14
CA GLU A 324 9.14 2.47 -20.54
C GLU A 324 7.92 1.64 -21.00
N CYS A 325 7.35 0.82 -20.11
CA CYS A 325 6.18 -0.01 -20.39
C CYS A 325 4.93 0.81 -20.77
N TYR A 326 4.87 2.08 -20.35
CA TYR A 326 3.75 2.97 -20.62
C TYR A 326 4.06 4.08 -21.64
N ALA A 327 5.25 4.11 -22.22
CA ALA A 327 5.69 5.17 -23.14
C ALA A 327 4.84 5.29 -24.42
N LYS A 328 4.07 4.25 -24.77
CA LYS A 328 3.23 4.21 -26.00
C LYS A 328 1.73 4.16 -25.70
N GLU A 329 1.35 4.26 -24.45
CA GLU A 329 -0.05 4.20 -24.05
C GLU A 329 -0.75 5.55 -24.34
N GLU A 330 -1.97 5.49 -24.89
CA GLU A 330 -2.74 6.70 -25.25
C GLU A 330 -3.03 7.60 -24.05
N TRP A 331 -3.22 7.03 -22.87
CA TRP A 331 -3.46 7.77 -21.64
C TRP A 331 -2.20 8.49 -21.13
N ASN A 332 -1.02 8.03 -21.54
CA ASN A 332 0.27 8.62 -21.19
C ASN A 332 0.75 9.59 -22.29
N ASN A 333 0.04 10.70 -22.41
CA ASN A 333 0.38 11.72 -23.40
C ASN A 333 1.81 12.28 -23.13
N PRO A 334 2.71 12.32 -24.13
CA PRO A 334 4.04 12.93 -24.00
C PRO A 334 4.06 14.40 -23.57
N GLN A 335 2.91 15.09 -23.65
CA GLN A 335 2.73 16.45 -23.14
C GLN A 335 2.24 16.51 -21.68
N LEU A 336 2.00 15.37 -21.06
CA LEU A 336 1.63 15.30 -19.66
C LEU A 336 2.83 15.72 -18.81
N ILE A 337 2.69 16.83 -18.11
CA ILE A 337 3.70 17.37 -17.21
C ILE A 337 3.15 17.24 -15.78
N LEU A 338 3.86 16.52 -14.95
CA LEU A 338 3.51 16.26 -13.54
C LEU A 338 4.64 16.74 -12.63
N PRO A 339 4.82 18.05 -12.48
CA PRO A 339 6.03 18.63 -11.89
C PRO A 339 6.23 18.26 -10.41
N VAL A 340 5.16 18.05 -9.65
CA VAL A 340 5.27 17.62 -8.25
C VAL A 340 5.72 16.16 -8.20
N THR A 341 5.08 15.29 -8.97
CA THR A 341 5.42 13.87 -9.07
C THR A 341 6.85 13.65 -9.52
N GLU A 342 7.28 14.37 -10.56
CA GLU A 342 8.64 14.26 -11.13
C GLU A 342 9.69 14.74 -10.12
N ARG A 343 9.42 15.87 -9.44
CA ARG A 343 10.28 16.37 -8.36
C ARG A 343 10.39 15.36 -7.21
N LEU A 344 9.27 14.74 -6.79
CA LEU A 344 9.29 13.74 -5.73
C LEU A 344 10.13 12.51 -6.13
N ALA A 345 10.09 12.09 -7.40
CA ALA A 345 10.93 11.00 -7.89
C ALA A 345 12.44 11.33 -7.82
N ASP A 346 12.80 12.61 -7.98
CA ASP A 346 14.18 13.07 -7.91
C ASP A 346 14.67 13.32 -6.47
N GLU A 347 13.79 13.77 -5.57
CA GLU A 347 14.16 14.25 -4.23
C GLU A 347 13.91 13.22 -3.11
N GLU A 348 12.99 12.26 -3.30
CA GLU A 348 12.63 11.34 -2.23
C GLU A 348 13.74 10.35 -1.88
N LEU A 349 13.99 10.20 -0.57
CA LEU A 349 14.84 9.18 0.03
C LEU A 349 14.17 8.67 1.31
N SER A 350 13.87 7.37 1.36
CA SER A 350 13.30 6.73 2.54
C SER A 350 14.38 6.31 3.54
N LEU A 351 14.23 6.70 4.79
CA LEU A 351 15.10 6.33 5.91
C LEU A 351 14.69 5.00 6.54
N PRO A 352 15.64 4.28 7.20
CA PRO A 352 15.32 3.06 7.94
C PRO A 352 14.23 3.29 8.97
N ILE A 353 13.17 2.49 8.92
CA ILE A 353 12.11 2.47 9.90
C ILE A 353 11.50 1.07 9.98
N GLY A 354 11.22 0.58 11.18
CA GLY A 354 10.69 -0.76 11.36
C GLY A 354 10.53 -1.13 12.83
N PRO A 355 9.80 -2.23 13.14
CA PRO A 355 9.54 -2.61 14.53
C PRO A 355 10.79 -3.16 15.25
N SER A 356 11.88 -3.45 14.53
CA SER A 356 13.11 -4.03 15.09
C SER A 356 14.28 -3.06 15.15
N ILE A 357 14.15 -1.82 14.63
CA ILE A 357 15.23 -0.83 14.66
C ILE A 357 15.45 -0.33 16.10
N LYS A 358 16.72 -0.16 16.49
CA LYS A 358 17.07 0.25 17.84
C LYS A 358 17.23 1.77 17.96
N ALA A 359 16.95 2.31 19.14
CA ALA A 359 17.07 3.74 19.41
C ALA A 359 18.48 4.30 19.13
N GLU A 360 19.52 3.52 19.38
CA GLU A 360 20.92 3.93 19.09
C GLU A 360 21.20 4.01 17.59
N GLU A 361 20.59 3.12 16.79
CA GLU A 361 20.67 3.13 15.32
C GLU A 361 19.98 4.38 14.76
N VAL A 362 18.79 4.71 15.28
CA VAL A 362 18.05 5.92 14.90
C VAL A 362 18.84 7.18 15.20
N LYS A 363 19.48 7.27 16.37
CA LYS A 363 20.35 8.40 16.76
C LYS A 363 21.55 8.54 15.81
N GLU A 364 22.18 7.45 15.44
CA GLU A 364 23.33 7.48 14.51
C GLU A 364 22.90 7.94 13.11
N ILE A 365 21.73 7.48 12.60
CA ILE A 365 21.17 7.94 11.33
C ILE A 365 20.99 9.46 11.34
N VAL A 366 20.32 10.00 12.36
CA VAL A 366 20.09 11.46 12.50
C VAL A 366 21.40 12.24 12.57
N LYS A 367 22.37 11.76 13.35
CA LYS A 367 23.68 12.38 13.46
C LYS A 367 24.38 12.45 12.09
N LEU A 368 24.38 11.35 11.32
CA LEU A 368 25.00 11.32 9.99
C LEU A 368 24.29 12.28 9.03
N ILE A 369 22.96 12.31 9.03
CA ILE A 369 22.17 13.23 8.21
C ILE A 369 22.55 14.70 8.53
N ASN A 370 22.58 15.07 9.81
CA ASN A 370 22.89 16.44 10.23
C ASN A 370 24.36 16.85 10.00
N GLN A 371 25.25 15.88 9.72
CA GLN A 371 26.68 16.11 9.41
C GLN A 371 26.99 16.09 7.91
N PHE A 372 26.01 15.72 7.06
CA PHE A 372 26.17 15.73 5.59
C PHE A 372 26.52 17.15 5.10
N LYS A 373 27.40 17.24 4.07
CA LYS A 373 27.92 18.53 3.56
C LYS A 373 27.70 18.67 2.07
#